data_af9c33869079860c7924c18361b4e5d9
#
_entry.id   af9c33869079860c7924c18361b4e5d9
#
_cell.length_a   1.000
_cell.length_b   1.000
_cell.length_c   1.000
_cell.angle_alpha   90.00
_cell.angle_beta   90.00
_cell.angle_gamma   90.00
#
_symmetry.space_group_name_H-M   'P 1'
#
loop_
_entity.id
_entity.type
_entity.pdbx_description
1 polymer ?
#
loop_
_entity_poly.entity_id
_entity_poly.type
_entity_poly.pdbx_seq_one_letter_code
_entity_poly.pdbx_strand_id
1 'polypeptide(L)'
;HAESLTPEHWRDQKEIVKDMLELHASFSKEKAIWIGHDWGSLVVWNLGLHHQEKVEALGSLCVPFGWGGHPDSYLDHIDRTLYPKEEYPYGQWDYMYFYYENFDLACKQMAEDPHKMIRLNFAKPSEEYKGCFNAGIGAKSMTASIRKNGGWFKHYGFNGLHSIPEVPVDKDLISEEEAIIYGDFL
;
A
#
# COMPACT_ATOMS: atom_id res chain seq x y z
N HIS A 1 19.20 -14.98 8.01
CA HIS A 1 18.70 -14.44 9.28
C HIS A 1 18.61 -12.93 9.09
N ALA A 2 17.43 -12.43 8.74
CA ALA A 2 17.16 -11.02 8.87
C ALA A 2 17.27 -10.70 10.38
N GLU A 3 18.24 -9.88 10.76
CA GLU A 3 18.23 -9.27 12.08
C GLU A 3 16.89 -8.53 12.17
N SER A 4 16.14 -8.80 13.24
CA SER A 4 14.86 -8.13 13.46
C SER A 4 15.15 -6.62 13.53
N LEU A 5 14.81 -5.92 12.47
CA LEU A 5 14.89 -4.46 12.43
C LEU A 5 14.08 -3.93 13.62
N THR A 6 14.67 -3.05 14.40
CA THR A 6 13.90 -2.35 15.43
C THR A 6 12.80 -1.54 14.74
N PRO A 7 11.63 -1.33 15.38
CA PRO A 7 10.52 -0.59 14.77
C PRO A 7 10.90 0.79 14.21
N GLU A 8 12.02 1.35 14.64
CA GLU A 8 12.54 2.65 14.23
C GLU A 8 13.18 2.63 12.83
N HIS A 9 13.72 1.47 12.38
CA HIS A 9 14.50 1.36 11.14
C HIS A 9 13.77 0.66 9.98
N TRP A 10 12.72 -0.09 10.23
CA TRP A 10 12.03 -0.83 9.17
C TRP A 10 11.37 0.06 8.09
N ARG A 11 11.19 1.36 8.39
CA ARG A 11 10.67 2.37 7.45
C ARG A 11 11.76 3.15 6.73
N ASP A 12 13.02 2.93 7.07
CA ASP A 12 14.12 3.63 6.41
C ASP A 12 14.31 3.04 5.01
N GLN A 13 14.08 3.86 3.99
CA GLN A 13 14.29 3.49 2.59
C GLN A 13 15.70 2.94 2.34
N LYS A 14 16.68 3.44 3.08
CA LYS A 14 18.06 3.00 2.99
C LYS A 14 18.24 1.53 3.41
N GLU A 15 17.56 1.11 4.48
CA GLU A 15 17.63 -0.28 4.94
C GLU A 15 16.89 -1.21 3.97
N ILE A 16 15.73 -0.80 3.45
CA ILE A 16 15.03 -1.58 2.43
C ILE A 16 15.87 -1.74 1.16
N VAL A 17 16.54 -0.69 0.71
CA VAL A 17 17.47 -0.75 -0.43
C VAL A 17 18.62 -1.72 -0.15
N LYS A 18 19.18 -1.70 1.05
CA LYS A 18 20.25 -2.62 1.47
C LYS A 18 19.76 -4.07 1.43
N ASP A 19 18.59 -4.36 1.98
CA ASP A 19 18.00 -5.70 1.95
C ASP A 19 17.80 -6.19 0.49
N MET A 20 17.34 -5.32 -0.40
CA MET A 20 17.19 -5.66 -1.82
C MET A 20 18.54 -5.94 -2.50
N LEU A 21 19.60 -5.19 -2.15
CA LEU A 21 20.95 -5.43 -2.66
C LEU A 21 21.54 -6.75 -2.13
N GLU A 22 21.31 -7.08 -0.86
CA GLU A 22 21.73 -8.36 -0.27
C GLU A 22 20.98 -9.52 -0.92
N LEU A 23 19.67 -9.40 -1.12
CA LEU A 23 18.88 -10.37 -1.85
C LEU A 23 19.42 -10.56 -3.27
N HIS A 24 19.65 -9.48 -4.01
CA HIS A 24 20.22 -9.53 -5.35
C HIS A 24 21.59 -10.23 -5.38
N ALA A 25 22.45 -9.93 -4.41
CA ALA A 25 23.78 -10.56 -4.30
C ALA A 25 23.70 -12.08 -4.06
N SER A 26 22.60 -12.58 -3.49
CA SER A 26 22.37 -14.02 -3.31
C SER A 26 22.04 -14.74 -4.62
N PHE A 27 21.51 -14.05 -5.62
CA PHE A 27 21.16 -14.61 -6.92
C PHE A 27 22.22 -14.32 -8.00
N SER A 28 22.76 -13.11 -8.03
CA SER A 28 23.68 -12.66 -9.07
C SER A 28 24.59 -11.55 -8.55
N LYS A 29 25.77 -11.44 -9.18
CA LYS A 29 26.69 -10.29 -8.96
C LYS A 29 26.62 -9.25 -10.07
N GLU A 30 25.87 -9.52 -11.12
CA GLU A 30 25.73 -8.69 -12.29
C GLU A 30 24.66 -7.60 -12.08
N LYS A 31 24.50 -6.71 -13.05
CA LYS A 31 23.42 -5.74 -13.06
C LYS A 31 22.08 -6.43 -13.25
N ALA A 32 21.01 -5.82 -12.73
CA ALA A 32 19.65 -6.30 -12.89
C ALA A 32 18.71 -5.21 -13.42
N ILE A 33 17.62 -5.64 -14.01
CA ILE A 33 16.46 -4.79 -14.27
C ILE A 33 15.62 -4.77 -13.02
N TRP A 34 15.40 -3.59 -12.45
CA TRP A 34 14.62 -3.39 -11.24
C TRP A 34 13.28 -2.78 -11.59
N ILE A 35 12.20 -3.43 -11.15
CA ILE A 35 10.84 -2.94 -11.38
C ILE A 35 10.16 -2.78 -10.02
N GLY A 36 9.64 -1.58 -9.75
CA GLY A 36 8.92 -1.25 -8.53
C GLY A 36 7.50 -0.78 -8.81
N HIS A 37 6.57 -1.17 -7.95
CA HIS A 37 5.20 -0.72 -7.99
C HIS A 37 4.86 -0.01 -6.66
N ASP A 38 4.15 1.10 -6.72
CA ASP A 38 3.71 1.89 -5.58
C ASP A 38 4.89 2.28 -4.67
N TRP A 39 4.91 1.91 -3.39
CA TRP A 39 6.03 2.14 -2.48
C TRP A 39 7.34 1.48 -2.94
N GLY A 40 7.26 0.36 -3.67
CA GLY A 40 8.43 -0.27 -4.30
C GLY A 40 9.07 0.59 -5.39
N SER A 41 8.34 1.54 -5.96
CA SER A 41 8.91 2.52 -6.89
C SER A 41 9.94 3.42 -6.22
N LEU A 42 9.72 3.81 -4.96
CA LEU A 42 10.70 4.60 -4.20
C LEU A 42 12.00 3.82 -3.98
N VAL A 43 11.90 2.52 -3.75
CA VAL A 43 13.06 1.64 -3.61
C VAL A 43 13.88 1.59 -4.89
N VAL A 44 13.23 1.36 -6.05
CA VAL A 44 13.96 1.28 -7.33
C VAL A 44 14.52 2.63 -7.75
N TRP A 45 13.87 3.75 -7.44
CA TRP A 45 14.44 5.09 -7.66
C TRP A 45 15.70 5.31 -6.82
N ASN A 46 15.72 4.88 -5.56
CA ASN A 46 16.90 4.95 -4.71
C ASN A 46 18.03 4.04 -5.22
N LEU A 47 17.71 2.84 -5.71
CA LEU A 47 18.69 1.97 -6.38
C LEU A 47 19.33 2.67 -7.59
N GLY A 48 18.51 3.30 -8.45
CA GLY A 48 19.00 4.04 -9.62
C GLY A 48 19.85 5.25 -9.27
N LEU A 49 19.57 5.93 -8.17
CA LEU A 49 20.34 7.09 -7.72
C LEU A 49 21.70 6.71 -7.08
N HIS A 50 21.69 5.67 -6.24
CA HIS A 50 22.80 5.42 -5.33
C HIS A 50 23.58 4.14 -5.63
N HIS A 51 23.05 3.24 -6.49
CA HIS A 51 23.61 1.91 -6.78
C HIS A 51 23.57 1.58 -8.28
N GLN A 52 23.96 2.54 -9.12
CA GLN A 52 23.93 2.41 -10.59
C GLN A 52 24.78 1.23 -11.10
N GLU A 53 25.80 0.82 -10.33
CA GLU A 53 26.62 -0.36 -10.64
C GLU A 53 25.82 -1.68 -10.56
N LYS A 54 24.65 -1.67 -9.93
CA LYS A 54 23.72 -2.81 -9.81
C LYS A 54 22.51 -2.71 -10.72
N VAL A 55 22.39 -1.63 -11.49
CA VAL A 55 21.21 -1.32 -12.27
C VAL A 55 21.55 -1.37 -13.75
N GLU A 56 20.86 -2.24 -14.50
CA GLU A 56 20.84 -2.25 -15.96
C GLU A 56 19.72 -1.36 -16.50
N ALA A 57 18.51 -1.49 -15.92
CA ALA A 57 17.37 -0.66 -16.26
C ALA A 57 16.42 -0.54 -15.04
N LEU A 58 15.56 0.48 -15.05
CA LEU A 58 14.52 0.70 -14.04
C LEU A 58 13.15 0.74 -14.70
N GLY A 59 12.17 0.12 -14.03
CA GLY A 59 10.75 0.29 -14.30
C GLY A 59 10.03 0.77 -13.04
N SER A 60 9.21 1.81 -13.17
CA SER A 60 8.37 2.31 -12.08
C SER A 60 6.92 2.31 -12.50
N LEU A 61 6.07 1.71 -11.69
CA LEU A 61 4.63 1.65 -11.89
C LEU A 61 3.94 2.50 -10.82
N CYS A 62 3.08 3.41 -11.25
CA CYS A 62 2.26 4.33 -10.46
C CYS A 62 3.00 5.53 -9.85
N VAL A 63 4.25 5.41 -9.40
CA VAL A 63 4.94 6.48 -8.67
C VAL A 63 6.12 7.02 -9.48
N PRO A 64 6.04 8.27 -10.00
CA PRO A 64 7.13 8.89 -10.76
C PRO A 64 8.31 9.24 -9.86
N PHE A 65 9.47 9.48 -10.48
CA PHE A 65 10.65 10.01 -9.80
C PHE A 65 10.38 11.38 -9.17
N GLY A 66 10.95 11.60 -8.00
CA GLY A 66 10.85 12.89 -7.29
C GLY A 66 9.68 13.00 -6.29
N TRP A 67 8.86 11.97 -6.14
CA TRP A 67 7.83 11.95 -5.12
C TRP A 67 8.43 11.66 -3.75
N GLY A 68 8.22 12.60 -2.80
CA GLY A 68 8.93 12.61 -1.52
C GLY A 68 8.40 11.68 -0.42
N GLY A 69 7.35 10.90 -0.66
CA GLY A 69 6.80 9.98 0.33
C GLY A 69 6.04 10.61 1.51
N HIS A 70 6.21 11.92 1.77
CA HIS A 70 5.46 12.61 2.82
C HIS A 70 4.14 13.17 2.28
N PRO A 71 3.00 12.98 2.99
CA PRO A 71 1.68 13.41 2.49
C PRO A 71 1.62 14.89 2.10
N ASP A 72 2.28 15.78 2.83
CA ASP A 72 2.26 17.21 2.54
C ASP A 72 2.82 17.57 1.16
N SER A 73 3.75 16.78 0.63
CA SER A 73 4.31 16.98 -0.72
C SER A 73 3.29 16.81 -1.84
N TYR A 74 2.14 16.20 -1.55
CA TYR A 74 1.09 15.94 -2.53
C TYR A 74 -0.03 16.99 -2.53
N LEU A 75 -0.16 17.80 -1.49
CA LEU A 75 -1.28 18.72 -1.31
C LEU A 75 -1.37 19.77 -2.42
N ASP A 76 -0.24 20.23 -2.91
CA ASP A 76 -0.17 21.24 -3.98
C ASP A 76 -0.54 20.66 -5.35
N HIS A 77 -0.55 19.33 -5.48
CA HIS A 77 -0.88 18.62 -6.72
C HIS A 77 -2.31 18.08 -6.75
N ILE A 78 -3.15 18.42 -5.76
CA ILE A 78 -4.55 17.99 -5.74
C ILE A 78 -5.34 18.78 -6.76
N ASP A 79 -6.08 18.09 -7.63
CA ASP A 79 -7.07 18.70 -8.49
C ASP A 79 -8.23 19.26 -7.66
N ARG A 80 -8.21 20.54 -7.42
CA ARG A 80 -9.21 21.26 -6.60
C ARG A 80 -10.56 21.45 -7.28
N THR A 81 -10.64 21.17 -8.59
CA THR A 81 -11.93 21.09 -9.30
C THR A 81 -12.65 19.81 -8.93
N LEU A 82 -11.90 18.70 -8.84
CA LEU A 82 -12.42 17.39 -8.47
C LEU A 82 -12.58 17.24 -6.95
N TYR A 83 -11.63 17.81 -6.18
CA TYR A 83 -11.57 17.74 -4.71
C TYR A 83 -11.59 19.15 -4.09
N PRO A 84 -12.74 19.83 -4.00
CA PRO A 84 -12.85 21.13 -3.33
C PRO A 84 -12.28 21.08 -1.92
N LYS A 85 -11.47 22.08 -1.54
CA LYS A 85 -10.69 22.09 -0.30
C LYS A 85 -11.54 21.99 0.96
N GLU A 86 -12.71 22.58 0.93
CA GLU A 86 -13.66 22.62 2.05
C GLU A 86 -14.24 21.26 2.38
N GLU A 87 -14.43 20.43 1.35
CA GLU A 87 -15.02 19.09 1.50
C GLU A 87 -13.94 17.98 1.56
N TYR A 88 -12.85 18.16 0.79
CA TYR A 88 -11.76 17.22 0.64
C TYR A 88 -10.40 17.91 0.89
N PRO A 89 -10.08 18.32 2.12
CA PRO A 89 -8.86 19.10 2.41
C PRO A 89 -7.59 18.40 1.93
N TYR A 90 -7.55 17.09 2.02
CA TYR A 90 -6.42 16.24 1.62
C TYR A 90 -6.63 15.51 0.28
N GLY A 91 -7.73 15.77 -0.45
CA GLY A 91 -8.06 15.13 -1.71
C GLY A 91 -7.98 13.60 -1.61
N GLN A 92 -7.44 12.97 -2.64
CA GLN A 92 -7.25 11.51 -2.69
C GLN A 92 -6.24 10.97 -1.67
N TRP A 93 -5.48 11.84 -0.99
CA TRP A 93 -4.47 11.47 0.00
C TRP A 93 -4.99 11.39 1.43
N ASP A 94 -6.29 11.58 1.63
CA ASP A 94 -6.94 11.55 2.96
C ASP A 94 -6.63 10.24 3.74
N TYR A 95 -6.50 9.10 3.03
CA TYR A 95 -6.13 7.83 3.63
C TYR A 95 -4.72 7.82 4.24
N MET A 96 -3.75 8.55 3.65
CA MET A 96 -2.39 8.65 4.19
C MET A 96 -2.38 9.44 5.50
N TYR A 97 -3.19 10.50 5.58
CA TYR A 97 -3.39 11.23 6.82
C TYR A 97 -4.11 10.41 7.88
N PHE A 98 -5.05 9.54 7.47
CA PHE A 98 -5.63 8.57 8.40
C PHE A 98 -4.56 7.68 9.03
N TYR A 99 -3.65 7.11 8.25
CA TYR A 99 -2.54 6.32 8.76
C TYR A 99 -1.58 7.13 9.64
N TYR A 100 -1.27 8.35 9.25
CA TYR A 100 -0.36 9.21 9.99
C TYR A 100 -0.91 9.60 11.37
N GLU A 101 -2.19 9.95 11.43
CA GLU A 101 -2.84 10.42 12.66
C GLU A 101 -3.35 9.27 13.54
N ASN A 102 -3.65 8.10 12.96
CA ASN A 102 -4.32 6.99 13.62
C ASN A 102 -3.62 5.65 13.37
N PHE A 103 -2.29 5.64 13.41
CA PHE A 103 -1.49 4.47 13.05
C PHE A 103 -1.88 3.23 13.85
N ASP A 104 -1.96 3.33 15.18
CA ASP A 104 -2.30 2.21 16.05
C ASP A 104 -3.71 1.67 15.78
N LEU A 105 -4.65 2.57 15.50
CA LEU A 105 -6.00 2.18 15.11
C LEU A 105 -6.02 1.45 13.78
N ALA A 106 -5.28 1.93 12.79
CA ALA A 106 -5.17 1.30 11.48
C ALA A 106 -4.54 -0.09 11.59
N CYS A 107 -3.44 -0.22 12.33
CA CYS A 107 -2.80 -1.51 12.61
C CYS A 107 -3.77 -2.49 13.29
N LYS A 108 -4.47 -2.04 14.34
CA LYS A 108 -5.45 -2.86 15.04
C LYS A 108 -6.59 -3.33 14.13
N GLN A 109 -7.09 -2.44 13.26
CA GLN A 109 -8.16 -2.78 12.32
C GLN A 109 -7.72 -3.82 11.28
N MET A 110 -6.49 -3.69 10.78
CA MET A 110 -5.95 -4.59 9.75
C MET A 110 -5.51 -5.94 10.33
N ALA A 111 -5.00 -5.95 11.56
CA ALA A 111 -4.58 -7.15 12.27
C ALA A 111 -5.72 -7.93 12.93
N GLU A 112 -6.97 -7.45 12.85
CA GLU A 112 -8.13 -8.11 13.45
C GLU A 112 -8.34 -9.52 12.88
N ASP A 113 -8.21 -9.67 11.55
CA ASP A 113 -8.23 -10.95 10.83
C ASP A 113 -7.38 -10.84 9.55
N PRO A 114 -6.07 -11.11 9.61
CA PRO A 114 -5.18 -11.00 8.47
C PRO A 114 -5.60 -11.85 7.27
N HIS A 115 -6.08 -13.05 7.50
CA HIS A 115 -6.54 -13.94 6.42
C HIS A 115 -7.75 -13.37 5.69
N LYS A 116 -8.69 -12.78 6.42
CA LYS A 116 -9.85 -12.10 5.83
C LYS A 116 -9.43 -10.84 5.07
N MET A 117 -8.44 -10.09 5.60
CA MET A 117 -7.85 -8.95 4.89
C MET A 117 -7.27 -9.35 3.54
N ILE A 118 -6.50 -10.42 3.49
CA ILE A 118 -5.93 -10.92 2.23
C ILE A 118 -7.05 -11.31 1.26
N ARG A 119 -8.05 -12.06 1.71
CA ARG A 119 -9.18 -12.44 0.84
C ARG A 119 -9.94 -11.23 0.30
N LEU A 120 -10.14 -10.19 1.12
CA LEU A 120 -10.76 -8.93 0.68
C LEU A 120 -9.92 -8.18 -0.36
N ASN A 121 -8.60 -8.14 -0.19
CA ASN A 121 -7.68 -7.47 -1.10
C ASN A 121 -7.64 -8.15 -2.48
N PHE A 122 -7.77 -9.47 -2.51
CA PHE A 122 -7.74 -10.28 -3.72
C PHE A 122 -9.12 -10.83 -4.11
N ALA A 123 -10.18 -10.09 -3.83
CA ALA A 123 -11.55 -10.45 -4.22
C ALA A 123 -12.10 -9.51 -5.27
N LYS A 124 -12.86 -10.06 -6.21
CA LYS A 124 -13.70 -9.24 -7.09
C LYS A 124 -14.81 -8.57 -6.28
N PRO A 125 -15.19 -7.32 -6.60
CA PRO A 125 -16.29 -6.65 -5.94
C PRO A 125 -17.57 -7.50 -5.97
N SER A 126 -18.26 -7.60 -4.84
CA SER A 126 -19.58 -8.23 -4.73
C SER A 126 -20.60 -7.24 -4.12
N GLU A 127 -21.89 -7.53 -4.26
CA GLU A 127 -22.94 -6.73 -3.64
C GLU A 127 -22.87 -6.76 -2.09
N GLU A 128 -22.31 -7.84 -1.52
CA GLU A 128 -22.23 -8.03 -0.08
C GLU A 128 -21.13 -7.20 0.58
N TYR A 129 -19.96 -7.05 -0.06
CA TYR A 129 -18.81 -6.30 0.48
C TYR A 129 -18.26 -5.24 -0.46
N LYS A 130 -18.83 -5.05 -1.64
CA LYS A 130 -18.55 -3.98 -2.62
C LYS A 130 -17.07 -3.70 -2.87
N GLY A 131 -16.22 -4.71 -2.68
CA GLY A 131 -14.78 -4.60 -2.86
C GLY A 131 -14.18 -3.47 -2.01
N CYS A 132 -13.96 -3.73 -0.73
CA CYS A 132 -13.48 -2.71 0.23
C CYS A 132 -12.25 -1.92 -0.21
N PHE A 133 -11.50 -2.42 -1.20
CA PHE A 133 -10.31 -1.77 -1.74
C PHE A 133 -10.41 -1.48 -3.25
N ASN A 134 -11.38 -2.06 -3.96
CA ASN A 134 -11.62 -1.79 -5.37
C ASN A 134 -12.66 -0.68 -5.53
N ALA A 135 -12.23 0.56 -5.37
CA ALA A 135 -13.03 1.68 -5.82
C ALA A 135 -13.19 1.57 -7.33
N GLY A 136 -14.41 1.39 -7.76
CA GLY A 136 -14.73 1.55 -9.16
C GLY A 136 -14.15 2.87 -9.68
N ILE A 137 -13.74 2.89 -10.94
CA ILE A 137 -13.27 4.10 -11.63
C ILE A 137 -14.42 5.12 -11.58
N GLY A 138 -14.49 5.86 -10.50
CA GLY A 138 -15.42 6.96 -10.29
C GLY A 138 -14.70 8.29 -10.41
N ALA A 139 -15.46 9.36 -10.54
CA ALA A 139 -14.87 10.69 -10.62
C ALA A 139 -14.04 11.06 -9.39
N LYS A 140 -14.32 10.48 -8.21
CA LYS A 140 -13.58 10.71 -6.97
C LYS A 140 -13.06 9.38 -6.41
N SER A 141 -11.79 9.38 -5.97
CA SER A 141 -11.22 8.22 -5.30
C SER A 141 -11.91 7.99 -3.95
N MET A 142 -12.15 6.71 -3.63
CA MET A 142 -12.61 6.30 -2.30
C MET A 142 -11.65 6.73 -1.19
N THR A 143 -10.35 6.81 -1.50
CA THR A 143 -9.30 7.20 -0.57
C THR A 143 -9.44 8.64 -0.06
N ALA A 144 -10.27 9.46 -0.72
CA ALA A 144 -10.50 10.86 -0.36
C ALA A 144 -11.37 11.08 0.90
N SER A 145 -11.91 10.02 1.50
CA SER A 145 -12.80 10.13 2.67
C SER A 145 -12.56 9.06 3.75
N ILE A 146 -11.43 8.37 3.71
CA ILE A 146 -11.10 7.33 4.70
C ILE A 146 -10.94 7.93 6.10
N ARG A 147 -10.17 9.01 6.24
CA ARG A 147 -9.98 9.74 7.49
C ARG A 147 -11.30 10.34 7.98
N LYS A 148 -12.01 11.02 7.10
CA LYS A 148 -13.32 11.65 7.38
C LYS A 148 -14.32 10.64 7.93
N ASN A 149 -14.32 9.43 7.44
CA ASN A 149 -15.23 8.36 7.86
C ASN A 149 -14.71 7.52 9.05
N GLY A 150 -13.50 7.79 9.55
CA GLY A 150 -12.92 7.08 10.70
C GLY A 150 -12.35 5.71 10.38
N GLY A 151 -11.85 5.54 9.14
CA GLY A 151 -11.14 4.35 8.69
C GLY A 151 -11.77 3.64 7.52
N TRP A 152 -11.07 2.63 7.02
CA TRP A 152 -11.42 1.90 5.81
C TRP A 152 -12.79 1.21 5.90
N PHE A 153 -13.05 0.49 6.98
CA PHE A 153 -14.28 -0.31 7.09
C PHE A 153 -15.52 0.57 7.29
N LYS A 154 -15.41 1.65 8.05
CA LYS A 154 -16.51 2.59 8.26
C LYS A 154 -16.90 3.33 6.98
N HIS A 155 -15.95 3.56 6.09
CA HIS A 155 -16.22 4.14 4.77
C HIS A 155 -17.25 3.29 3.98
N TYR A 156 -17.22 1.98 4.13
CA TYR A 156 -18.16 1.05 3.49
C TYR A 156 -19.37 0.71 4.36
N GLY A 157 -19.54 1.36 5.50
CA GLY A 157 -20.65 1.11 6.41
C GLY A 157 -20.44 -0.07 7.36
N PHE A 158 -19.22 -0.61 7.43
CA PHE A 158 -18.87 -1.68 8.35
C PHE A 158 -18.23 -1.14 9.64
N ASN A 159 -18.50 -1.81 10.76
CA ASN A 159 -17.93 -1.42 12.06
C ASN A 159 -16.64 -2.21 12.41
N GLY A 160 -15.80 -2.48 11.42
CA GLY A 160 -14.60 -3.28 11.53
C GLY A 160 -14.64 -4.51 10.63
N LEU A 161 -13.54 -5.20 10.55
CA LEU A 161 -13.37 -6.38 9.68
C LEU A 161 -14.32 -7.52 10.07
N HIS A 162 -14.58 -7.69 11.38
CA HIS A 162 -15.50 -8.71 11.90
C HIS A 162 -16.94 -8.55 11.40
N SER A 163 -17.35 -7.33 11.06
CA SER A 163 -18.71 -7.06 10.59
C SER A 163 -18.91 -7.28 9.09
N ILE A 164 -17.82 -7.50 8.35
CA ILE A 164 -17.87 -7.86 6.94
C ILE A 164 -18.25 -9.34 6.82
N PRO A 165 -19.15 -9.72 5.89
CA PRO A 165 -19.47 -11.12 5.61
C PRO A 165 -18.22 -11.96 5.30
N GLU A 166 -18.35 -13.29 5.37
CA GLU A 166 -17.25 -14.17 4.98
C GLU A 166 -16.88 -13.97 3.50
N VAL A 167 -15.58 -13.85 3.23
CA VAL A 167 -15.06 -13.62 1.90
C VAL A 167 -14.34 -14.88 1.42
N PRO A 168 -14.87 -15.58 0.42
CA PRO A 168 -14.20 -16.73 -0.16
C PRO A 168 -12.94 -16.30 -0.91
N VAL A 169 -11.98 -17.22 -1.05
CA VAL A 169 -10.82 -16.99 -1.92
C VAL A 169 -11.30 -16.90 -3.37
N ASP A 170 -10.92 -15.82 -4.06
CA ASP A 170 -11.12 -15.69 -5.50
C ASP A 170 -9.98 -16.39 -6.24
N LYS A 171 -10.26 -17.61 -6.70
CA LYS A 171 -9.26 -18.50 -7.33
C LYS A 171 -8.73 -17.98 -8.67
N ASP A 172 -9.35 -16.96 -9.26
CA ASP A 172 -8.83 -16.29 -10.45
C ASP A 172 -7.71 -15.28 -10.10
N LEU A 173 -7.63 -14.87 -8.83
CA LEU A 173 -6.67 -13.86 -8.36
C LEU A 173 -5.60 -14.45 -7.44
N ILE A 174 -5.96 -15.40 -6.57
CA ILE A 174 -5.08 -15.98 -5.56
C ILE A 174 -5.51 -17.42 -5.25
N SER A 175 -4.57 -18.32 -5.01
CA SER A 175 -4.85 -19.67 -4.52
C SER A 175 -5.13 -19.68 -3.01
N GLU A 176 -5.76 -20.76 -2.51
CA GLU A 176 -5.96 -20.96 -1.07
C GLU A 176 -4.63 -20.99 -0.30
N GLU A 177 -3.61 -21.64 -0.87
CA GLU A 177 -2.27 -21.72 -0.28
C GLU A 177 -1.62 -20.34 -0.17
N GLU A 178 -1.65 -19.53 -1.24
CA GLU A 178 -1.14 -18.16 -1.23
C GLU A 178 -1.91 -17.28 -0.25
N ALA A 179 -3.23 -17.41 -0.17
CA ALA A 179 -4.03 -16.66 0.79
C ALA A 179 -3.64 -16.96 2.25
N ILE A 180 -3.31 -18.22 2.56
CA ILE A 180 -2.81 -18.62 3.88
C ILE A 180 -1.43 -18.01 4.12
N ILE A 181 -0.49 -18.20 3.18
CA ILE A 181 0.87 -17.66 3.30
C ILE A 181 0.85 -16.17 3.55
N TYR A 182 0.12 -15.40 2.75
CA TYR A 182 0.05 -13.95 2.92
C TYR A 182 -0.63 -13.52 4.23
N GLY A 183 -1.67 -14.28 4.66
CA GLY A 183 -2.32 -14.02 5.94
C GLY A 183 -1.42 -14.28 7.15
N ASP A 184 -0.54 -15.26 7.07
CA ASP A 184 0.44 -15.59 8.12
C ASP A 184 1.58 -14.55 8.23
N PHE A 185 1.81 -13.76 7.17
CA PHE A 185 2.84 -12.70 7.14
C PHE A 185 2.35 -11.33 7.59
N LEU A 186 1.04 -11.10 7.70
CA LEU A 186 0.44 -9.85 8.19
C LEU A 186 0.31 -9.84 9.72
#